data_c1d043842403dd94383f7b92b6c35ca2
#
_entry.id   c1d043842403dd94383f7b92b6c35ca2
#
_cell.length_a   1.000
_cell.length_b   1.000
_cell.length_c   1.000
_cell.angle_alpha   90.00
_cell.angle_beta   90.00
_cell.angle_gamma   90.00
#
_symmetry.space_group_name_H-M   'P 1'
#
loop_
_entity.id
_entity.type
_entity.pdbx_description
1 polymer ?
#
loop_
_entity_poly.entity_id
_entity_poly.type
_entity_poly.pdbx_seq_one_letter_code
_entity_poly.pdbx_strand_id
1 'polypeptide(L)'
;MTKTLSRRSRARGVGKDAGVGWRMAICDRRTMGLTLGRDCLARRTQRIMSDRGGFSRGFGRGGERGRGDRGRGDRGRGDRGRGRGRGRGRGGDDKDVWVPCTKLGRLVQQGKIKSLEHIFLFSLPIKEHQIVEHFIGGELKDEVMKICPVQKQTTAGQRMRFKAFVVVGDCNGHIGLGVKACKEVAHSIQGSMILAKLNIVPVRRGYWGSKLGEPHTIPTKVHGKCGSVHVRLIPAPRGAGIVASGTVKKVLAMAGLHGVYTCSRGHTRTLGNSVK
;
A
#
# COMPACT_ATOMS: atom_id res chain seq x y z
N MET A 1 -17.66 67.40 36.73
CA MET A 1 -17.77 68.12 35.42
C MET A 1 -18.06 67.06 34.39
N THR A 2 -19.33 66.70 34.18
CA THR A 2 -20.22 67.17 33.09
C THR A 2 -19.56 66.90 31.72
N LYS A 3 -20.09 65.97 30.87
CA LYS A 3 -21.33 66.12 30.12
C LYS A 3 -21.74 64.84 29.39
N THR A 4 -22.95 64.42 29.65
CA THR A 4 -23.91 63.66 28.87
C THR A 4 -24.12 64.24 27.44
N LEU A 5 -24.42 63.34 26.49
CA LEU A 5 -25.29 63.52 25.30
C LEU A 5 -25.45 62.10 24.65
N SER A 6 -26.48 61.39 24.78
CA SER A 6 -27.86 61.37 24.33
C SER A 6 -28.06 61.68 22.83
N ARG A 7 -28.47 60.67 22.06
CA ARG A 7 -29.46 60.68 20.93
C ARG A 7 -29.55 59.25 20.38
N ARG A 8 -30.61 58.53 20.71
CA ARG A 8 -31.95 58.43 20.09
C ARG A 8 -31.94 58.05 18.62
N SER A 9 -32.35 56.79 18.41
CA SER A 9 -33.56 56.32 17.72
C SER A 9 -33.53 56.30 16.20
N ARG A 10 -33.74 55.09 15.63
CA ARG A 10 -34.96 54.84 14.83
C ARG A 10 -35.01 53.34 14.44
N ALA A 11 -36.06 52.74 14.88
CA ALA A 11 -36.57 51.47 14.38
C ALA A 11 -37.23 51.70 13.00
N ARG A 12 -37.11 50.74 12.11
CA ARG A 12 -38.02 50.27 11.04
C ARG A 12 -37.26 49.13 10.38
N GLY A 13 -37.75 47.94 10.14
CA GLY A 13 -39.07 47.43 9.99
C GLY A 13 -38.90 46.13 9.24
N VAL A 14 -39.48 45.08 9.73
CA VAL A 14 -40.17 44.02 8.99
C VAL A 14 -39.55 43.54 7.68
N GLY A 15 -39.12 42.29 7.67
CA GLY A 15 -38.84 41.50 6.49
C GLY A 15 -38.78 40.03 6.84
N LYS A 16 -39.84 39.38 6.58
CA LYS A 16 -40.27 38.01 6.76
C LYS A 16 -39.33 36.96 6.13
N ASP A 17 -39.25 35.83 6.81
CA ASP A 17 -39.30 34.49 6.30
C ASP A 17 -38.42 34.06 5.09
N ALA A 18 -37.39 33.30 5.35
CA ALA A 18 -37.03 32.18 4.49
C ALA A 18 -36.31 31.10 5.34
N GLY A 19 -37.11 30.24 5.92
CA GLY A 19 -36.65 28.94 6.45
C GLY A 19 -36.16 28.09 5.31
N VAL A 20 -34.84 27.95 5.18
CA VAL A 20 -34.25 26.92 4.30
C VAL A 20 -34.16 25.64 5.09
N GLY A 21 -35.25 24.90 5.07
CA GLY A 21 -35.28 23.53 5.51
C GLY A 21 -34.35 22.69 4.65
N TRP A 22 -33.29 22.20 5.23
CA TRP A 22 -32.47 21.13 4.64
C TRP A 22 -33.28 19.83 4.68
N ARG A 23 -34.02 19.57 3.64
CA ARG A 23 -34.57 18.22 3.38
C ARG A 23 -33.39 17.28 3.11
N MET A 24 -33.14 16.38 4.05
CA MET A 24 -32.42 15.15 3.78
C MET A 24 -33.21 14.39 2.71
N ALA A 25 -32.65 14.31 1.51
CA ALA A 25 -33.14 13.38 0.50
C ALA A 25 -32.65 11.97 0.93
N ILE A 26 -33.48 11.29 1.68
CA ILE A 26 -33.42 9.82 1.84
C ILE A 26 -33.78 9.28 0.48
N CYS A 27 -32.81 8.72 -0.22
CA CYS A 27 -33.02 8.01 -1.46
C CYS A 27 -33.66 6.65 -1.13
N ASP A 28 -34.99 6.65 -1.16
CA ASP A 28 -35.80 5.45 -0.99
C ASP A 28 -35.69 4.60 -2.25
N ARG A 29 -35.01 3.46 -2.12
CA ARG A 29 -34.93 2.44 -3.16
C ARG A 29 -36.10 1.48 -3.02
N ARG A 30 -37.26 1.90 -3.39
CA ARG A 30 -38.36 0.92 -3.72
C ARG A 30 -39.22 1.53 -4.81
N THR A 31 -39.48 0.66 -5.79
CA THR A 31 -40.39 0.81 -6.91
C THR A 31 -39.88 1.57 -8.13
N MET A 32 -39.24 0.83 -9.02
CA MET A 32 -39.62 0.79 -10.44
C MET A 32 -39.14 -0.52 -11.04
N GLY A 33 -40.02 -1.44 -11.17
CA GLY A 33 -39.86 -2.60 -12.02
C GLY A 33 -39.86 -2.15 -13.48
N LEU A 34 -38.79 -2.49 -14.16
CA LEU A 34 -38.74 -2.52 -15.62
C LEU A 34 -37.92 -3.74 -16.03
N THR A 35 -38.65 -4.77 -16.34
CA THR A 35 -38.27 -5.89 -17.18
C THR A 35 -37.73 -5.37 -18.50
N LEU A 36 -36.42 -5.36 -18.70
CA LEU A 36 -35.77 -5.33 -20.03
C LEU A 36 -34.30 -5.59 -19.83
N GLY A 37 -33.81 -6.74 -20.26
CA GLY A 37 -32.37 -6.95 -20.42
C GLY A 37 -31.81 -8.31 -20.00
N ARG A 38 -32.61 -9.39 -19.99
CA ARG A 38 -32.06 -10.75 -19.85
C ARG A 38 -31.43 -11.32 -21.14
N ASP A 39 -31.62 -10.66 -22.27
CA ASP A 39 -31.20 -11.20 -23.58
C ASP A 39 -29.86 -10.67 -24.08
N CYS A 40 -29.22 -9.74 -23.39
CA CYS A 40 -27.94 -9.17 -23.85
C CYS A 40 -26.68 -9.87 -23.29
N LEU A 41 -26.83 -10.68 -22.25
CA LEU A 41 -25.70 -11.43 -21.66
C LEU A 41 -25.52 -12.84 -22.25
N ALA A 42 -26.58 -13.40 -22.84
CA ALA A 42 -26.50 -14.73 -23.45
C ALA A 42 -25.85 -14.76 -24.83
N ARG A 43 -25.74 -13.62 -25.51
CA ARG A 43 -25.13 -13.57 -26.89
C ARG A 43 -23.62 -13.31 -26.86
N ARG A 44 -22.99 -13.05 -25.73
CA ARG A 44 -21.55 -12.80 -25.65
C ARG A 44 -20.74 -14.02 -25.23
N THR A 45 -21.38 -15.07 -24.72
CA THR A 45 -20.70 -16.32 -24.30
C THR A 45 -20.71 -17.41 -25.37
N GLN A 46 -21.48 -17.26 -26.45
CA GLN A 46 -21.53 -18.25 -27.54
C GLN A 46 -20.53 -17.98 -28.69
N ARG A 47 -19.78 -16.88 -28.68
CA ARG A 47 -18.81 -16.55 -29.75
C ARG A 47 -17.35 -16.91 -29.43
N ILE A 48 -17.06 -17.54 -28.31
CA ILE A 48 -15.68 -17.90 -27.89
C ILE A 48 -15.43 -19.42 -27.96
N MET A 49 -16.40 -20.22 -28.38
CA MET A 49 -16.25 -21.69 -28.46
C MET A 49 -16.24 -22.31 -29.86
N SER A 50 -16.05 -21.54 -30.94
CA SER A 50 -16.04 -22.10 -32.29
C SER A 50 -14.73 -21.95 -33.08
N ASP A 51 -13.60 -21.58 -32.42
CA ASP A 51 -12.30 -21.57 -33.11
C ASP A 51 -11.25 -22.40 -32.35
N ARG A 52 -11.46 -23.71 -32.36
CA ARG A 52 -10.42 -24.72 -32.15
C ARG A 52 -10.44 -25.70 -33.32
N GLY A 53 -10.06 -25.20 -34.48
CA GLY A 53 -9.67 -26.03 -35.63
C GLY A 53 -8.24 -26.55 -35.44
N GLY A 54 -8.10 -27.84 -35.39
CA GLY A 54 -6.85 -28.54 -35.23
C GLY A 54 -5.83 -28.30 -36.34
N PHE A 55 -4.58 -28.20 -35.93
CA PHE A 55 -3.45 -28.38 -36.83
C PHE A 55 -2.54 -29.48 -36.29
N SER A 56 -2.92 -30.71 -36.62
CA SER A 56 -2.02 -31.86 -36.52
C SER A 56 -1.17 -31.88 -37.82
N ARG A 57 0.10 -31.60 -37.70
CA ARG A 57 1.10 -32.03 -38.71
C ARG A 57 2.12 -32.91 -38.02
N GLY A 58 1.96 -34.17 -38.28
CA GLY A 58 2.99 -35.17 -38.06
C GLY A 58 4.16 -34.91 -38.99
N PHE A 59 5.36 -35.08 -38.46
CA PHE A 59 6.54 -35.33 -39.28
C PHE A 59 7.17 -36.62 -38.85
N GLY A 60 7.25 -37.47 -39.84
CA GLY A 60 7.72 -38.84 -39.78
C GLY A 60 9.22 -38.99 -39.61
N ARG A 61 9.51 -40.13 -39.18
CA ARG A 61 10.64 -41.02 -39.26
C ARG A 61 11.61 -40.82 -40.41
N GLY A 62 12.87 -41.07 -40.10
CA GLY A 62 13.96 -41.51 -41.00
C GLY A 62 15.26 -40.85 -40.60
N GLY A 63 16.34 -41.49 -40.35
CA GLY A 63 16.91 -42.75 -40.72
C GLY A 63 18.29 -42.84 -40.04
N GLU A 64 18.60 -44.03 -39.64
CA GLU A 64 19.93 -44.52 -39.24
C GLU A 64 20.97 -44.25 -40.32
N ARG A 65 22.19 -44.16 -39.90
CA ARG A 65 23.48 -44.72 -40.36
C ARG A 65 24.58 -43.67 -40.33
N GLY A 66 25.62 -44.00 -39.61
CA GLY A 66 26.93 -44.22 -40.15
C GLY A 66 28.05 -43.94 -39.17
N ARG A 67 28.61 -44.99 -38.70
CA ARG A 67 29.98 -45.28 -38.36
C ARG A 67 31.04 -44.26 -38.81
N GLY A 68 31.97 -43.97 -37.87
CA GLY A 68 33.25 -43.33 -38.21
C GLY A 68 34.10 -43.17 -36.96
N ASP A 69 34.70 -44.18 -36.57
CA ASP A 69 35.85 -44.52 -35.77
C ASP A 69 37.13 -43.78 -36.20
N ARG A 70 38.10 -43.65 -35.29
CA ARG A 70 39.50 -43.19 -35.35
C ARG A 70 39.68 -41.74 -34.92
N GLY A 71 40.44 -41.38 -33.89
CA GLY A 71 41.49 -42.09 -33.23
C GLY A 71 42.40 -41.05 -32.56
N ARG A 72 43.00 -41.41 -31.48
CA ARG A 72 44.30 -40.96 -30.98
C ARG A 72 44.55 -39.47 -30.71
N GLY A 73 44.86 -39.21 -29.45
CA GLY A 73 45.59 -38.00 -29.04
C GLY A 73 45.68 -37.87 -27.53
N ASP A 74 46.25 -38.86 -26.89
CA ASP A 74 46.86 -38.81 -25.60
C ASP A 74 47.89 -37.68 -25.51
N ARG A 75 47.79 -36.80 -24.53
CA ARG A 75 48.89 -36.19 -23.79
C ARG A 75 48.32 -35.46 -22.59
N GLY A 76 48.51 -36.12 -21.46
CA GLY A 76 48.35 -35.60 -20.14
C GLY A 76 49.19 -34.36 -19.83
N ARG A 77 48.68 -33.56 -18.95
CA ARG A 77 49.51 -32.84 -17.98
C ARG A 77 48.61 -32.19 -16.92
N GLY A 78 48.86 -32.60 -15.70
CA GLY A 78 49.03 -31.68 -14.60
C GLY A 78 47.82 -31.49 -13.70
N ASP A 79 47.50 -32.50 -12.98
CA ASP A 79 46.99 -32.44 -11.64
C ASP A 79 47.65 -31.30 -10.83
N ARG A 80 46.91 -30.31 -10.42
CA ARG A 80 47.12 -29.55 -9.18
C ARG A 80 45.77 -29.33 -8.51
N GLY A 81 45.34 -30.35 -7.83
CA GLY A 81 44.31 -30.26 -6.82
C GLY A 81 44.64 -29.17 -5.81
N ARG A 82 43.83 -28.11 -5.75
CA ARG A 82 43.62 -27.30 -4.58
C ARG A 82 42.16 -27.43 -4.19
N GLY A 83 41.87 -28.52 -3.56
CA GLY A 83 40.67 -28.71 -2.75
C GLY A 83 40.65 -27.65 -1.64
N ARG A 84 40.03 -26.51 -1.88
CA ARG A 84 39.50 -25.67 -0.82
C ARG A 84 38.11 -26.19 -0.50
N GLY A 85 38.06 -27.19 0.33
CA GLY A 85 36.90 -27.58 1.10
C GLY A 85 36.47 -26.35 1.91
N ARG A 86 35.56 -25.52 1.36
CA ARG A 86 34.76 -24.63 2.16
C ARG A 86 33.75 -25.50 2.88
N GLY A 87 34.16 -25.94 4.10
CA GLY A 87 33.22 -26.42 5.08
C GLY A 87 32.10 -25.42 5.19
N ARG A 88 30.91 -25.77 4.68
CA ARG A 88 29.67 -25.14 5.08
C ARG A 88 29.46 -25.48 6.54
N GLY A 89 30.10 -24.72 7.42
CA GLY A 89 29.68 -24.65 8.80
C GLY A 89 28.19 -24.33 8.77
N ARG A 90 27.35 -25.22 9.29
CA ARG A 90 26.04 -24.87 9.83
C ARG A 90 26.29 -23.83 10.93
N GLY A 91 26.45 -22.57 10.55
CA GLY A 91 26.36 -21.47 11.44
C GLY A 91 24.92 -21.45 11.93
N GLY A 92 24.74 -21.65 13.22
CA GLY A 92 23.49 -21.38 13.91
C GLY A 92 23.02 -19.98 13.60
N ASP A 93 21.76 -19.70 13.91
CA ASP A 93 21.08 -18.42 13.78
C ASP A 93 21.85 -17.29 14.49
N ASP A 94 22.97 -16.87 13.92
CA ASP A 94 23.57 -15.59 14.19
C ASP A 94 22.56 -14.57 13.62
N LYS A 95 21.63 -14.15 14.48
CA LYS A 95 20.78 -12.99 14.23
C LYS A 95 21.76 -11.89 13.81
N ASP A 96 21.66 -11.50 12.55
CA ASP A 96 22.53 -10.49 11.96
C ASP A 96 22.55 -9.27 12.90
N VAL A 97 23.65 -9.12 13.63
CA VAL A 97 23.82 -8.01 14.57
C VAL A 97 23.87 -6.73 13.73
N TRP A 98 22.88 -5.88 13.93
CA TRP A 98 22.81 -4.61 13.22
C TRP A 98 24.03 -3.73 13.53
N VAL A 99 24.81 -3.44 12.51
CA VAL A 99 25.91 -2.47 12.55
C VAL A 99 25.48 -1.19 11.84
N PRO A 100 25.23 -0.08 12.56
CA PRO A 100 24.72 1.14 11.95
C PRO A 100 25.77 1.83 11.06
N CYS A 101 25.39 2.15 9.84
CA CYS A 101 26.21 2.88 8.88
C CYS A 101 26.01 4.40 8.97
N THR A 102 24.79 4.86 9.38
CA THR A 102 24.47 6.29 9.45
C THR A 102 24.76 6.90 10.82
N LYS A 103 24.92 8.24 10.89
CA LYS A 103 25.00 8.97 12.16
C LYS A 103 23.77 8.72 13.02
N LEU A 104 22.57 8.74 12.41
CA LEU A 104 21.31 8.51 13.09
C LEU A 104 21.29 7.11 13.72
N GLY A 105 21.67 6.08 12.97
CA GLY A 105 21.73 4.70 13.45
C GLY A 105 22.69 4.56 14.65
N ARG A 106 23.85 5.20 14.63
CA ARG A 106 24.79 5.19 15.76
C ARG A 106 24.22 5.89 17.00
N LEU A 107 23.50 7.00 16.84
CA LEU A 107 22.84 7.70 17.95
C LEU A 107 21.72 6.88 18.58
N VAL A 108 20.97 6.15 17.74
CA VAL A 108 19.92 5.22 18.20
C VAL A 108 20.54 4.04 18.96
N GLN A 109 21.59 3.42 18.43
CA GLN A 109 22.28 2.32 19.10
C GLN A 109 22.91 2.75 20.43
N GLN A 110 23.39 3.99 20.53
CA GLN A 110 23.92 4.59 21.78
C GLN A 110 22.82 5.02 22.78
N GLY A 111 21.55 4.84 22.44
CA GLY A 111 20.42 5.21 23.32
C GLY A 111 20.21 6.71 23.50
N LYS A 112 20.86 7.58 22.70
CA LYS A 112 20.67 9.03 22.76
C LYS A 112 19.32 9.49 22.26
N ILE A 113 18.72 8.74 21.32
CA ILE A 113 17.36 8.95 20.82
C ILE A 113 16.49 7.85 21.41
N LYS A 114 15.49 8.25 22.22
CA LYS A 114 14.66 7.32 22.98
C LYS A 114 13.35 6.94 22.31
N SER A 115 12.87 7.74 21.36
CA SER A 115 11.62 7.50 20.66
C SER A 115 11.68 7.87 19.18
N LEU A 116 10.80 7.26 18.40
CA LEU A 116 10.68 7.52 16.97
C LEU A 116 10.14 8.93 16.70
N GLU A 117 9.28 9.45 17.60
CA GLU A 117 8.72 10.79 17.50
C GLU A 117 9.80 11.89 17.50
N HIS A 118 10.90 11.70 18.24
CA HIS A 118 12.01 12.64 18.19
C HIS A 118 12.62 12.76 16.79
N ILE A 119 12.70 11.65 16.05
CA ILE A 119 13.20 11.64 14.67
C ILE A 119 12.25 12.42 13.76
N PHE A 120 10.94 12.23 13.93
CA PHE A 120 9.94 12.94 13.15
C PHE A 120 9.86 14.43 13.49
N LEU A 121 9.99 14.78 14.78
CA LEU A 121 9.98 16.17 15.24
C LEU A 121 11.10 16.99 14.61
N PHE A 122 12.30 16.41 14.51
CA PHE A 122 13.45 17.05 13.86
C PHE A 122 13.51 16.82 12.35
N SER A 123 12.50 16.17 11.76
CA SER A 123 12.42 15.86 10.32
C SER A 123 13.67 15.15 9.78
N LEU A 124 14.27 14.26 10.57
CA LEU A 124 15.47 13.52 10.17
C LEU A 124 15.10 12.38 9.21
N PRO A 125 15.77 12.26 8.06
CA PRO A 125 15.47 11.19 7.11
C PRO A 125 15.99 9.83 7.63
N ILE A 126 15.12 8.84 7.70
CA ILE A 126 15.46 7.46 8.07
C ILE A 126 15.97 6.76 6.82
N LYS A 127 17.20 6.24 6.85
CA LYS A 127 17.83 5.51 5.74
C LYS A 127 18.03 4.03 6.04
N GLU A 128 17.98 3.63 7.30
CA GLU A 128 18.14 2.26 7.76
C GLU A 128 16.80 1.77 8.35
N HIS A 129 16.28 0.65 7.84
CA HIS A 129 15.02 0.08 8.33
C HIS A 129 15.14 -0.50 9.74
N GLN A 130 16.34 -0.90 10.13
CA GLN A 130 16.63 -1.42 11.47
C GLN A 130 16.37 -0.39 12.57
N ILE A 131 16.46 0.91 12.27
CA ILE A 131 16.11 1.97 13.23
C ILE A 131 14.66 1.84 13.66
N VAL A 132 13.76 1.61 12.70
CA VAL A 132 12.33 1.43 12.98
C VAL A 132 12.07 0.12 13.72
N GLU A 133 12.75 -0.94 13.33
CA GLU A 133 12.69 -2.24 14.01
C GLU A 133 13.17 -2.16 15.46
N HIS A 134 14.18 -1.34 15.74
CA HIS A 134 14.67 -1.14 17.10
C HIS A 134 13.62 -0.47 18.01
N PHE A 135 12.81 0.47 17.49
CA PHE A 135 11.80 1.17 18.30
C PHE A 135 10.46 0.44 18.37
N ILE A 136 9.99 -0.13 17.27
CA ILE A 136 8.62 -0.65 17.14
C ILE A 136 8.61 -2.13 16.70
N GLY A 137 9.76 -2.77 16.50
CA GLY A 137 9.91 -4.05 15.82
C GLY A 137 8.95 -5.17 16.27
N GLY A 138 8.58 -5.22 17.55
CA GLY A 138 7.66 -6.24 18.08
C GLY A 138 6.18 -6.01 17.75
N GLU A 139 5.78 -4.78 17.43
CA GLU A 139 4.38 -4.40 17.22
C GLU A 139 4.03 -4.16 15.74
N LEU A 140 5.05 -4.14 14.87
CA LEU A 140 4.84 -3.92 13.45
C LEU A 140 4.09 -5.06 12.78
N LYS A 141 2.95 -4.72 12.19
CA LYS A 141 2.17 -5.60 11.33
C LYS A 141 2.41 -5.20 9.88
N ASP A 142 2.62 -6.18 9.02
CA ASP A 142 2.76 -5.99 7.59
C ASP A 142 1.61 -6.67 6.84
N GLU A 143 1.15 -6.03 5.78
CA GLU A 143 0.11 -6.59 4.93
C GLU A 143 0.40 -6.31 3.46
N VAL A 144 0.38 -7.38 2.66
CA VAL A 144 0.50 -7.28 1.20
C VAL A 144 -0.86 -6.90 0.62
N MET A 145 -0.99 -5.69 0.12
CA MET A 145 -2.24 -5.19 -0.44
C MET A 145 -2.55 -5.77 -1.81
N LYS A 146 -1.56 -5.80 -2.69
CA LYS A 146 -1.71 -6.32 -4.05
C LYS A 146 -0.35 -6.59 -4.70
N ILE A 147 -0.30 -7.64 -5.51
CA ILE A 147 0.81 -7.93 -6.41
C ILE A 147 0.29 -7.80 -7.82
N CYS A 148 0.96 -6.99 -8.65
CA CYS A 148 0.58 -6.76 -10.04
C CYS A 148 1.74 -7.12 -10.96
N PRO A 149 1.54 -7.91 -12.02
CA PRO A 149 2.51 -8.05 -13.08
C PRO A 149 2.58 -6.74 -13.87
N VAL A 150 3.80 -6.29 -14.16
CA VAL A 150 4.09 -5.12 -14.98
C VAL A 150 5.03 -5.50 -16.10
N GLN A 151 4.76 -5.04 -17.30
CA GLN A 151 5.50 -5.40 -18.50
C GLN A 151 6.14 -4.16 -19.11
N LYS A 152 7.36 -4.32 -19.60
CA LYS A 152 8.05 -3.33 -20.42
C LYS A 152 8.31 -3.95 -21.79
N GLN A 153 7.85 -3.28 -22.84
CA GLN A 153 8.14 -3.68 -24.22
C GLN A 153 9.61 -3.38 -24.53
N THR A 154 10.31 -4.38 -25.04
CA THR A 154 11.68 -4.28 -25.56
C THR A 154 11.69 -4.78 -26.99
N THR A 155 12.79 -4.56 -27.74
CA THR A 155 12.95 -5.05 -29.13
C THR A 155 12.83 -6.57 -29.23
N ALA A 156 13.26 -7.31 -28.19
CA ALA A 156 13.23 -8.77 -28.12
C ALA A 156 11.93 -9.33 -27.48
N GLY A 157 10.92 -8.50 -27.18
CA GLY A 157 9.66 -8.92 -26.58
C GLY A 157 9.33 -8.19 -25.27
N GLN A 158 8.43 -8.76 -24.47
CA GLN A 158 7.95 -8.15 -23.23
C GLN A 158 8.74 -8.66 -22.03
N ARG A 159 9.35 -7.75 -21.28
CA ARG A 159 10.02 -8.05 -20.03
C ARG A 159 9.05 -7.89 -18.87
N MET A 160 8.72 -8.98 -18.20
CA MET A 160 7.81 -9.00 -17.06
C MET A 160 8.54 -8.77 -15.73
N ARG A 161 7.89 -8.03 -14.82
CA ARG A 161 8.26 -7.87 -13.42
C ARG A 161 7.00 -7.90 -12.55
N PHE A 162 7.17 -8.19 -11.27
CA PHE A 162 6.09 -8.16 -10.30
C PHE A 162 6.23 -6.95 -9.40
N LYS A 163 5.18 -6.13 -9.33
CA LYS A 163 5.11 -4.95 -8.48
C LYS A 163 4.25 -5.28 -7.27
N ALA A 164 4.86 -5.26 -6.08
CA ALA A 164 4.17 -5.46 -4.82
C ALA A 164 3.88 -4.12 -4.14
N PHE A 165 2.69 -4.03 -3.53
CA PHE A 165 2.28 -2.95 -2.65
C PHE A 165 2.14 -3.52 -1.25
N VAL A 166 2.96 -3.06 -0.33
CA VAL A 166 2.98 -3.50 1.07
C VAL A 166 2.76 -2.30 1.96
N VAL A 167 1.90 -2.47 2.95
CA VAL A 167 1.67 -1.49 4.01
C VAL A 167 2.18 -2.09 5.31
N VAL A 168 2.87 -1.29 6.10
CA VAL A 168 3.37 -1.65 7.42
C VAL A 168 2.84 -0.64 8.42
N GLY A 169 2.35 -1.09 9.56
CA GLY A 169 1.82 -0.22 10.62
C GLY A 169 1.87 -0.89 11.98
N ASP A 170 1.85 -0.11 13.02
CA ASP A 170 1.85 -0.55 14.42
C ASP A 170 0.45 -0.59 15.05
N CYS A 171 -0.59 -0.20 14.32
CA CYS A 171 -1.94 0.03 14.83
C CYS A 171 -2.00 1.09 15.97
N ASN A 172 -0.94 1.86 16.16
CA ASN A 172 -0.82 2.84 17.25
C ASN A 172 -0.40 4.25 16.79
N GLY A 173 -0.56 4.56 15.52
CA GLY A 173 -0.31 5.90 14.99
C GLY A 173 0.87 6.01 14.04
N HIS A 174 1.45 4.90 13.59
CA HIS A 174 2.48 4.90 12.57
C HIS A 174 2.07 4.02 11.41
N ILE A 175 2.29 4.50 10.19
CA ILE A 175 1.98 3.76 8.97
C ILE A 175 3.02 4.05 7.90
N GLY A 176 3.39 3.02 7.15
CA GLY A 176 4.31 3.14 6.03
C GLY A 176 3.82 2.40 4.80
N LEU A 177 4.09 2.96 3.63
CA LEU A 177 3.79 2.35 2.34
C LEU A 177 5.09 2.08 1.58
N GLY A 178 5.26 0.84 1.14
CA GLY A 178 6.34 0.43 0.27
C GLY A 178 5.84 -0.13 -1.05
N VAL A 179 6.52 0.24 -2.12
CA VAL A 179 6.21 -0.22 -3.47
C VAL A 179 7.51 -0.54 -4.20
N LYS A 180 7.69 -1.80 -4.60
CA LYS A 180 8.86 -2.25 -5.35
C LYS A 180 8.48 -3.21 -6.47
N ALA A 181 9.25 -3.18 -7.55
CA ALA A 181 9.07 -4.08 -8.69
C ALA A 181 10.36 -4.89 -8.91
N CYS A 182 10.26 -6.21 -8.80
CA CYS A 182 11.36 -7.15 -9.01
C CYS A 182 10.98 -8.24 -10.02
N LYS A 183 11.95 -9.07 -10.44
CA LYS A 183 11.70 -10.21 -11.31
C LYS A 183 10.90 -11.29 -10.59
N GLU A 184 11.24 -11.55 -9.33
CA GLU A 184 10.59 -12.53 -8.46
C GLU A 184 9.63 -11.87 -7.48
N VAL A 185 8.55 -12.55 -7.15
CA VAL A 185 7.51 -12.07 -6.24
C VAL A 185 8.07 -11.94 -4.82
N ALA A 186 8.82 -12.95 -4.33
CA ALA A 186 9.39 -12.94 -2.97
C ALA A 186 10.30 -11.72 -2.74
N HIS A 187 11.24 -11.46 -3.63
CA HIS A 187 12.11 -10.29 -3.58
C HIS A 187 11.34 -8.96 -3.72
N SER A 188 10.21 -8.96 -4.46
CA SER A 188 9.35 -7.78 -4.56
C SER A 188 8.68 -7.47 -3.23
N ILE A 189 8.16 -8.48 -2.51
CA ILE A 189 7.52 -8.34 -1.22
C ILE A 189 8.53 -7.88 -0.16
N GLN A 190 9.64 -8.60 0.00
CA GLN A 190 10.70 -8.25 0.96
C GLN A 190 11.22 -6.84 0.75
N GLY A 191 11.53 -6.48 -0.51
CA GLY A 191 11.99 -5.15 -0.83
C GLY A 191 10.94 -4.06 -0.62
N SER A 192 9.64 -4.38 -0.77
CA SER A 192 8.56 -3.46 -0.46
C SER A 192 8.38 -3.27 1.06
N MET A 193 8.56 -4.31 1.87
CA MET A 193 8.54 -4.20 3.34
C MET A 193 9.66 -3.27 3.84
N ILE A 194 10.87 -3.42 3.33
CA ILE A 194 11.99 -2.53 3.67
C ILE A 194 11.66 -1.08 3.31
N LEU A 195 11.14 -0.84 2.10
CA LEU A 195 10.73 0.51 1.68
C LEU A 195 9.57 1.07 2.52
N ALA A 196 8.62 0.22 2.95
CA ALA A 196 7.53 0.64 3.82
C ALA A 196 8.05 1.09 5.19
N LYS A 197 8.99 0.35 5.78
CA LYS A 197 9.65 0.72 7.04
C LYS A 197 10.42 2.05 6.93
N LEU A 198 11.08 2.30 5.80
CA LEU A 198 11.78 3.57 5.57
C LEU A 198 10.83 4.77 5.36
N ASN A 199 9.62 4.52 4.87
CA ASN A 199 8.60 5.52 4.58
C ASN A 199 7.52 5.61 5.67
N ILE A 200 7.82 5.27 6.89
CA ILE A 200 6.88 5.39 8.00
C ILE A 200 6.59 6.85 8.30
N VAL A 201 5.31 7.16 8.46
CA VAL A 201 4.78 8.50 8.75
C VAL A 201 3.93 8.43 10.01
N PRO A 202 4.03 9.40 10.93
CA PRO A 202 3.16 9.47 12.09
C PRO A 202 1.76 9.93 11.70
N VAL A 203 0.74 9.35 12.31
CA VAL A 203 -0.67 9.67 12.09
C VAL A 203 -1.24 10.30 13.36
N ARG A 204 -1.71 11.55 13.25
CA ARG A 204 -2.38 12.23 14.36
C ARG A 204 -3.78 11.68 14.53
N ARG A 205 -4.07 11.09 15.68
CA ARG A 205 -5.39 10.66 16.10
C ARG A 205 -6.10 11.75 16.92
N GLY A 206 -7.42 11.71 16.93
CA GLY A 206 -8.24 12.67 17.62
C GLY A 206 -9.56 12.09 18.09
N TYR A 207 -10.48 12.97 18.48
CA TYR A 207 -11.79 12.62 19.01
C TYR A 207 -12.90 13.23 18.18
N TRP A 208 -14.05 12.56 18.19
CA TRP A 208 -15.31 13.11 17.73
C TRP A 208 -16.14 13.52 18.96
N GLY A 209 -16.31 14.81 19.21
CA GLY A 209 -17.03 15.32 20.37
C GLY A 209 -16.24 15.16 21.68
N SER A 210 -16.71 14.32 22.60
CA SER A 210 -16.09 14.13 23.92
C SER A 210 -14.69 13.52 23.86
N LYS A 211 -13.77 14.03 24.70
CA LYS A 211 -12.37 13.59 24.80
C LYS A 211 -12.17 12.49 25.84
N LEU A 212 -13.18 11.69 26.13
CA LEU A 212 -13.09 10.58 27.06
C LEU A 212 -12.43 9.36 26.41
N GLY A 213 -11.50 8.73 27.12
CA GLY A 213 -10.78 7.53 26.68
C GLY A 213 -9.74 7.80 25.58
N GLU A 214 -9.33 6.75 24.86
CA GLU A 214 -8.30 6.84 23.83
C GLU A 214 -8.80 7.53 22.54
N PRO A 215 -7.92 8.22 21.81
CA PRO A 215 -8.28 8.83 20.52
C PRO A 215 -8.62 7.74 19.49
N HIS A 216 -9.81 7.86 18.88
CA HIS A 216 -10.39 6.82 18.03
C HIS A 216 -10.56 7.21 16.58
N THR A 217 -10.44 8.48 16.26
CA THR A 217 -10.69 9.00 14.92
C THR A 217 -9.64 10.05 14.52
N ILE A 218 -9.88 10.75 13.43
CA ILE A 218 -9.08 11.87 12.96
C ILE A 218 -9.55 13.19 13.60
N PRO A 219 -8.66 14.15 13.87
CA PRO A 219 -9.04 15.41 14.53
C PRO A 219 -9.91 16.32 13.69
N THR A 220 -9.72 16.34 12.37
CA THR A 220 -10.42 17.23 11.43
C THR A 220 -10.72 16.50 10.12
N LYS A 221 -11.57 17.09 9.27
CA LYS A 221 -11.74 16.62 7.89
C LYS A 221 -10.45 16.81 7.11
N VAL A 222 -9.98 15.74 6.47
CA VAL A 222 -8.75 15.75 5.68
C VAL A 222 -9.04 15.33 4.24
N HIS A 223 -8.37 15.95 3.30
CA HIS A 223 -8.42 15.63 1.88
C HIS A 223 -7.04 15.22 1.39
N GLY A 224 -6.94 14.05 0.80
CA GLY A 224 -5.76 13.59 0.09
C GLY A 224 -6.02 13.50 -1.42
N LYS A 225 -5.01 13.85 -2.22
CA LYS A 225 -5.03 13.69 -3.67
C LYS A 225 -3.74 13.04 -4.13
N CYS A 226 -3.88 11.97 -4.89
CA CYS A 226 -2.76 11.36 -5.59
C CYS A 226 -3.16 10.99 -7.01
N GLY A 227 -2.57 11.69 -7.99
CA GLY A 227 -2.99 11.59 -9.37
C GLY A 227 -4.45 12.02 -9.55
N SER A 228 -5.27 11.16 -10.16
CA SER A 228 -6.71 11.39 -10.36
C SER A 228 -7.57 10.93 -9.17
N VAL A 229 -6.98 10.27 -8.17
CA VAL A 229 -7.72 9.79 -7.00
C VAL A 229 -7.75 10.87 -5.92
N HIS A 230 -8.95 11.11 -5.41
CA HIS A 230 -9.20 11.99 -4.27
C HIS A 230 -9.84 11.16 -3.16
N VAL A 231 -9.27 11.21 -1.97
CA VAL A 231 -9.83 10.58 -0.78
C VAL A 231 -10.12 11.67 0.26
N ARG A 232 -11.33 11.65 0.78
CA ARG A 232 -11.75 12.53 1.87
C ARG A 232 -12.02 11.68 3.10
N LEU A 233 -11.39 12.04 4.20
CA LEU A 233 -11.60 11.44 5.49
C LEU A 233 -12.42 12.38 6.37
N ILE A 234 -13.40 11.85 7.09
CA ILE A 234 -14.31 12.60 7.95
C ILE A 234 -14.35 11.91 9.31
N PRO A 235 -14.22 12.66 10.42
CA PRO A 235 -14.32 12.09 11.76
C PRO A 235 -15.66 11.37 11.97
N ALA A 236 -15.64 10.25 12.70
CA ALA A 236 -16.82 9.46 13.02
C ALA A 236 -16.97 9.27 14.52
N PRO A 237 -18.21 9.11 15.05
CA PRO A 237 -18.44 8.79 16.43
C PRO A 237 -17.92 7.39 16.79
N ARG A 238 -17.76 7.11 18.09
CA ARG A 238 -17.40 5.77 18.58
C ARG A 238 -18.48 4.76 18.16
N GLY A 239 -18.05 3.57 17.78
CA GLY A 239 -18.95 2.51 17.33
C GLY A 239 -19.31 2.54 15.84
N ALA A 240 -19.03 3.63 15.12
CA ALA A 240 -19.29 3.72 13.67
C ALA A 240 -18.39 2.81 12.82
N GLY A 241 -17.22 2.46 13.34
CA GLY A 241 -16.22 1.69 12.62
C GLY A 241 -15.60 2.43 11.43
N ILE A 242 -14.81 1.74 10.65
CA ILE A 242 -14.16 2.30 9.46
C ILE A 242 -15.04 2.03 8.24
N VAL A 243 -15.64 3.09 7.70
CA VAL A 243 -16.47 3.04 6.49
C VAL A 243 -15.63 3.49 5.30
N ALA A 244 -15.03 2.53 4.60
CA ALA A 244 -14.10 2.79 3.51
C ALA A 244 -14.08 1.64 2.48
N SER A 245 -13.42 1.86 1.35
CA SER A 245 -13.08 0.79 0.42
C SER A 245 -12.12 -0.22 1.10
N GLY A 246 -12.11 -1.48 0.65
CA GLY A 246 -11.33 -2.55 1.28
C GLY A 246 -9.85 -2.21 1.50
N THR A 247 -9.20 -1.55 0.55
CA THR A 247 -7.81 -1.14 0.65
C THR A 247 -7.60 -0.01 1.64
N VAL A 248 -8.42 1.04 1.57
CA VAL A 248 -8.35 2.19 2.48
C VAL A 248 -8.70 1.76 3.91
N LYS A 249 -9.67 0.82 4.07
CA LYS A 249 -10.03 0.26 5.38
C LYS A 249 -8.85 -0.39 6.07
N LYS A 250 -8.06 -1.21 5.36
CA LYS A 250 -6.85 -1.86 5.88
C LYS A 250 -5.79 -0.84 6.31
N VAL A 251 -5.54 0.15 5.45
CA VAL A 251 -4.59 1.26 5.75
C VAL A 251 -4.99 2.00 7.02
N LEU A 252 -6.25 2.38 7.15
CA LEU A 252 -6.75 3.11 8.33
C LEU A 252 -6.73 2.26 9.59
N ALA A 253 -7.00 0.96 9.49
CA ALA A 253 -6.90 0.03 10.62
C ALA A 253 -5.45 -0.13 11.09
N MET A 254 -4.49 -0.27 10.17
CA MET A 254 -3.06 -0.36 10.50
C MET A 254 -2.50 0.97 11.05
N ALA A 255 -3.12 2.10 10.73
CA ALA A 255 -2.81 3.39 11.34
C ALA A 255 -3.38 3.56 12.76
N GLY A 256 -4.14 2.59 13.28
CA GLY A 256 -4.73 2.65 14.62
C GLY A 256 -5.98 3.53 14.72
N LEU A 257 -6.72 3.70 13.62
CA LEU A 257 -7.99 4.42 13.60
C LEU A 257 -9.15 3.42 13.73
N HIS A 258 -10.11 3.71 14.62
CA HIS A 258 -11.24 2.83 14.89
C HIS A 258 -12.56 3.32 14.27
N GLY A 259 -12.66 4.61 13.97
CA GLY A 259 -13.88 5.18 13.39
C GLY A 259 -13.57 6.30 12.39
N VAL A 260 -13.91 6.11 11.11
CA VAL A 260 -13.72 7.13 10.07
C VAL A 260 -14.74 6.92 8.96
N TYR A 261 -15.39 8.01 8.50
CA TYR A 261 -16.15 8.01 7.26
C TYR A 261 -15.25 8.45 6.12
N THR A 262 -15.37 7.80 4.97
CA THR A 262 -14.56 8.12 3.79
C THR A 262 -15.40 8.37 2.55
N CYS A 263 -14.91 9.24 1.69
CA CYS A 263 -15.47 9.46 0.36
C CYS A 263 -14.33 9.45 -0.65
N SER A 264 -14.36 8.54 -1.61
CA SER A 264 -13.35 8.41 -2.65
C SER A 264 -13.91 8.82 -4.00
N ARG A 265 -13.16 9.60 -4.78
CA ARG A 265 -13.53 10.08 -6.11
C ARG A 265 -12.39 9.89 -7.10
N GLY A 266 -12.72 9.88 -8.39
CA GLY A 266 -11.75 9.73 -9.47
C GLY A 266 -11.51 8.26 -9.83
N HIS A 267 -10.33 7.96 -10.37
CA HIS A 267 -9.98 6.62 -10.84
C HIS A 267 -9.51 5.70 -9.70
N THR A 268 -10.41 5.35 -8.80
CA THR A 268 -10.16 4.57 -7.57
C THR A 268 -9.67 3.14 -7.83
N ARG A 269 -9.74 2.64 -9.06
CA ARG A 269 -9.19 1.33 -9.46
C ARG A 269 -7.66 1.27 -9.38
N THR A 270 -6.98 2.42 -9.46
CA THR A 270 -5.52 2.50 -9.29
C THR A 270 -5.17 2.39 -7.82
N LEU A 271 -4.93 1.16 -7.36
CA LEU A 271 -4.66 0.86 -5.95
C LEU A 271 -3.49 1.69 -5.41
N GLY A 272 -2.39 1.79 -6.14
CA GLY A 272 -1.23 2.55 -5.70
C GLY A 272 -1.52 4.02 -5.40
N ASN A 273 -2.38 4.66 -6.19
CA ASN A 273 -2.79 6.05 -5.94
C ASN A 273 -3.81 6.16 -4.80
N SER A 274 -4.62 5.11 -4.59
CA SER A 274 -5.62 5.11 -3.50
C SER A 274 -4.99 4.90 -2.12
N VAL A 275 -3.83 4.24 -2.06
CA VAL A 275 -3.12 3.97 -0.80
C VAL A 275 -2.11 5.08 -0.48
N LYS A 276 -1.49 5.68 -1.48
CA LYS A 276 -0.55 6.79 -1.33
C LYS A 276 -1.27 8.09 -0.95
#